data_c1c7d535486f1adfdaf7f566769aade8
#
_entry.id   c1c7d535486f1adfdaf7f566769aade8
#
_cell.length_a   1.000
_cell.length_b   1.000
_cell.length_c   1.000
_cell.angle_alpha   90.00
_cell.angle_beta   90.00
_cell.angle_gamma   90.00
#
_symmetry.space_group_name_H-M   'P 1'
#
loop_
_entity.id
_entity.type
_entity.pdbx_description
1 polymer ?
#
loop_
_entity_poly.entity_id
_entity_poly.type
_entity_poly.pdbx_seq_one_letter_code
_entity_poly.pdbx_strand_id
1 'polypeptide(L)'
;MSVLLFFNWLLSMSINVLDQYLPADTHPFLKTWFSDYYIHIKITKNRNSKLGDYRRMPDKSHQITVNSTLDKQLFFFVLTHELAHLIAFENYSFRISAHGKEWKDTFRKMLLESIDIYSDDLKPIILNFAKNPKANFMASPELVRYFHIEDPDDDFVFIETLTINDDFHYKGDQYKILEKKKKLYLCVNLANSKKYLFRPLAKVEKLEINEQQ
;
A
#
# COMPACT_ATOMS: atom_id res chain seq x y z
N MET A 1 34.50 -22.14 -5.33
CA MET A 1 33.10 -21.74 -5.63
C MET A 1 33.12 -20.25 -5.90
N SER A 2 32.69 -19.82 -7.09
CA SER A 2 32.80 -18.41 -7.50
C SER A 2 31.88 -17.55 -6.61
N VAL A 3 32.32 -16.33 -6.26
CA VAL A 3 31.55 -15.32 -5.50
C VAL A 3 30.17 -15.09 -6.14
N LEU A 4 30.10 -15.15 -7.46
CA LEU A 4 28.86 -15.02 -8.24
C LEU A 4 27.86 -16.16 -8.00
N LEU A 5 28.34 -17.39 -7.85
CA LEU A 5 27.50 -18.57 -7.56
C LEU A 5 26.96 -18.53 -6.12
N PHE A 6 27.77 -18.04 -5.18
CA PHE A 6 27.35 -17.87 -3.80
C PHE A 6 26.31 -16.75 -3.66
N PHE A 7 26.49 -15.65 -4.38
CA PHE A 7 25.55 -14.53 -4.42
C PHE A 7 24.19 -14.92 -5.02
N ASN A 8 24.21 -15.65 -6.15
CA ASN A 8 23.00 -16.20 -6.76
C ASN A 8 22.26 -17.21 -5.88
N TRP A 9 22.99 -18.00 -5.11
CA TRP A 9 22.40 -18.95 -4.16
C TRP A 9 21.72 -18.24 -2.98
N LEU A 10 22.35 -17.24 -2.37
CA LEU A 10 21.79 -16.41 -1.31
C LEU A 10 20.56 -15.63 -1.79
N LEU A 11 20.60 -15.09 -2.99
CA LEU A 11 19.48 -14.40 -3.62
C LEU A 11 18.29 -15.33 -3.80
N SER A 12 18.51 -16.55 -4.30
CA SER A 12 17.48 -17.57 -4.47
C SER A 12 16.83 -17.95 -3.13
N MET A 13 17.61 -18.14 -2.05
CA MET A 13 17.06 -18.42 -0.72
C MET A 13 16.22 -17.26 -0.19
N SER A 14 16.65 -16.02 -0.39
CA SER A 14 15.91 -14.84 0.07
C SER A 14 14.57 -14.66 -0.65
N ILE A 15 14.51 -14.98 -1.96
CA ILE A 15 13.26 -14.90 -2.74
C ILE A 15 12.29 -16.00 -2.33
N ASN A 16 12.76 -17.23 -2.12
CA ASN A 16 11.90 -18.36 -1.75
C ASN A 16 11.18 -18.15 -0.40
N VAL A 17 11.78 -17.40 0.54
CA VAL A 17 11.12 -17.02 1.81
C VAL A 17 9.92 -16.09 1.58
N LEU A 18 9.89 -15.38 0.45
CA LEU A 18 8.81 -14.44 0.10
C LEU A 18 7.61 -15.11 -0.57
N ASP A 19 7.71 -16.39 -1.02
CA ASP A 19 6.68 -17.06 -1.82
C ASP A 19 5.30 -17.09 -1.15
N GLN A 20 5.28 -17.22 0.17
CA GLN A 20 4.03 -17.22 0.92
C GLN A 20 3.31 -15.84 0.90
N TYR A 21 4.06 -14.75 0.64
CA TYR A 21 3.55 -13.37 0.63
C TYR A 21 3.36 -12.81 -0.78
N LEU A 22 3.82 -13.51 -1.81
CA LEU A 22 3.84 -13.01 -3.18
C LEU A 22 2.77 -13.70 -4.04
N PRO A 23 2.27 -13.02 -5.08
CA PRO A 23 1.55 -13.68 -6.17
C PRO A 23 2.45 -14.66 -6.90
N ALA A 24 1.84 -15.57 -7.66
CA ALA A 24 2.58 -16.43 -8.58
C ALA A 24 3.36 -15.60 -9.63
N ASP A 25 4.39 -16.22 -10.21
CA ASP A 25 5.16 -15.69 -11.35
C ASP A 25 5.95 -14.38 -11.08
N THR A 26 6.11 -13.97 -9.82
CA THR A 26 6.88 -12.77 -9.45
C THR A 26 8.40 -12.95 -9.53
N HIS A 27 8.89 -14.20 -9.44
CA HIS A 27 10.32 -14.52 -9.35
C HIS A 27 11.18 -13.94 -10.48
N PRO A 28 10.78 -13.97 -11.76
CA PRO A 28 11.58 -13.40 -12.84
C PRO A 28 11.86 -11.90 -12.64
N PHE A 29 10.86 -11.15 -12.19
CA PHE A 29 10.99 -9.72 -11.92
C PHE A 29 11.91 -9.48 -10.72
N LEU A 30 11.69 -10.18 -9.60
CA LEU A 30 12.50 -10.03 -8.40
C LEU A 30 13.96 -10.42 -8.64
N LYS A 31 14.23 -11.49 -9.39
CA LYS A 31 15.62 -11.85 -9.78
C LYS A 31 16.31 -10.74 -10.55
N THR A 32 15.60 -10.11 -11.50
CA THR A 32 16.12 -9.00 -12.29
C THR A 32 16.35 -7.78 -11.40
N TRP A 33 15.40 -7.41 -10.56
CA TRP A 33 15.48 -6.20 -9.74
C TRP A 33 16.45 -6.32 -8.55
N PHE A 34 16.77 -7.54 -8.12
CA PHE A 34 17.70 -7.80 -7.01
C PHE A 34 19.14 -8.06 -7.47
N SER A 35 19.35 -8.34 -8.77
CA SER A 35 20.60 -8.96 -9.29
C SER A 35 21.88 -8.23 -8.89
N ASP A 36 21.82 -6.91 -8.74
CA ASP A 36 22.99 -6.07 -8.53
C ASP A 36 23.14 -5.56 -7.09
N TYR A 37 22.22 -5.95 -6.19
CA TYR A 37 22.12 -5.36 -4.87
C TYR A 37 22.12 -6.38 -3.73
N TYR A 38 22.80 -6.03 -2.64
CA TYR A 38 22.72 -6.81 -1.40
C TYR A 38 21.55 -6.29 -0.55
N ILE A 39 20.44 -7.04 -0.54
CA ILE A 39 19.18 -6.62 0.05
C ILE A 39 18.78 -7.56 1.20
N HIS A 40 18.55 -6.98 2.38
CA HIS A 40 17.91 -7.64 3.50
C HIS A 40 16.41 -7.37 3.49
N ILE A 41 15.61 -8.39 3.17
CA ILE A 41 14.15 -8.28 3.26
C ILE A 41 13.69 -8.78 4.62
N LYS A 42 12.95 -7.91 5.33
CA LYS A 42 12.43 -8.19 6.66
C LYS A 42 10.91 -8.12 6.65
N ILE A 43 10.26 -9.25 6.88
CA ILE A 43 8.82 -9.31 7.07
C ILE A 43 8.52 -8.87 8.50
N THR A 44 7.65 -7.88 8.67
CA THR A 44 7.33 -7.29 9.97
C THR A 44 5.88 -7.56 10.33
N LYS A 45 5.57 -7.57 11.63
CA LYS A 45 4.19 -7.53 12.11
C LYS A 45 3.49 -6.29 11.59
N ASN A 46 2.15 -6.31 11.56
CA ASN A 46 1.36 -5.17 11.09
C ASN A 46 1.75 -3.87 11.79
N ARG A 47 1.94 -2.82 11.02
CA ARG A 47 2.23 -1.46 11.48
C ARG A 47 1.19 -0.52 10.90
N ASN A 48 0.50 0.23 11.77
CA ASN A 48 -0.53 1.18 11.33
C ASN A 48 0.03 2.43 10.63
N SER A 49 1.32 2.74 10.85
CA SER A 49 1.94 3.97 10.34
C SER A 49 2.48 3.86 8.91
N LYS A 50 2.82 2.63 8.46
CA LYS A 50 3.39 2.38 7.13
C LYS A 50 3.29 0.92 6.73
N LEU A 51 3.12 0.65 5.44
CA LEU A 51 3.03 -0.70 4.87
C LEU A 51 4.41 -1.29 4.56
N GLY A 52 5.35 -0.47 4.12
CA GLY A 52 6.74 -0.79 3.81
C GLY A 52 7.71 0.28 4.29
N ASP A 53 9.01 0.02 4.14
CA ASP A 53 10.09 0.96 4.46
C ASP A 53 11.39 0.50 3.79
N TYR A 54 12.05 1.40 3.07
CA TYR A 54 13.38 1.20 2.52
C TYR A 54 14.42 2.00 3.30
N ARG A 55 15.60 1.40 3.53
CA ARG A 55 16.77 2.05 4.14
C ARG A 55 18.05 1.58 3.51
N ARG A 56 18.97 2.50 3.25
CA ARG A 56 20.36 2.20 3.01
C ARG A 56 21.09 2.07 4.34
N MET A 57 21.83 0.97 4.51
CA MET A 57 22.56 0.67 5.73
C MET A 57 23.98 1.28 5.69
N PRO A 58 24.65 1.49 6.85
CA PRO A 58 26.00 2.05 6.90
C PRO A 58 27.04 1.23 6.15
N ASP A 59 26.89 -0.09 6.06
CA ASP A 59 27.73 -1.03 5.31
C ASP A 59 27.44 -1.03 3.81
N LYS A 60 26.61 -0.10 3.34
CA LYS A 60 26.14 0.04 1.95
C LYS A 60 25.16 -1.04 1.49
N SER A 61 24.78 -2.00 2.33
CA SER A 61 23.67 -2.90 2.04
C SER A 61 22.33 -2.16 2.09
N HIS A 62 21.26 -2.81 1.64
CA HIS A 62 19.91 -2.27 1.62
C HIS A 62 19.00 -3.09 2.52
N GLN A 63 18.11 -2.44 3.24
CA GLN A 63 17.07 -3.11 4.00
C GLN A 63 15.69 -2.64 3.51
N ILE A 64 14.83 -3.62 3.20
CA ILE A 64 13.43 -3.38 2.90
C ILE A 64 12.59 -4.11 3.96
N THR A 65 11.60 -3.43 4.51
CA THR A 65 10.64 -4.05 5.41
C THR A 65 9.24 -3.97 4.81
N VAL A 66 8.46 -5.05 4.90
CA VAL A 66 7.06 -5.09 4.45
C VAL A 66 6.21 -5.75 5.53
N ASN A 67 4.97 -5.29 5.71
CA ASN A 67 4.04 -5.88 6.67
C ASN A 67 3.56 -7.26 6.20
N SER A 68 3.48 -8.22 7.12
CA SER A 68 3.12 -9.62 6.85
C SER A 68 1.62 -9.85 6.58
N THR A 69 0.77 -8.90 6.99
CA THR A 69 -0.70 -9.02 6.93
C THR A 69 -1.31 -8.49 5.65
N LEU A 70 -0.48 -8.07 4.69
CA LEU A 70 -0.97 -7.56 3.42
C LEU A 70 -1.43 -8.70 2.51
N ASP A 71 -2.50 -8.45 1.75
CA ASP A 71 -2.84 -9.28 0.60
C ASP A 71 -1.62 -9.43 -0.33
N LYS A 72 -1.51 -10.56 -1.03
CA LYS A 72 -0.35 -10.87 -1.86
C LYS A 72 -0.06 -9.83 -2.94
N GLN A 73 -1.09 -9.31 -3.60
CA GLN A 73 -0.93 -8.30 -4.64
C GLN A 73 -0.55 -6.94 -4.04
N LEU A 74 -1.11 -6.59 -2.89
CA LEU A 74 -0.71 -5.39 -2.14
C LEU A 74 0.71 -5.53 -1.60
N PHE A 75 1.08 -6.71 -1.10
CA PHE A 75 2.45 -6.98 -0.66
C PHE A 75 3.45 -6.77 -1.80
N PHE A 76 3.17 -7.33 -2.99
CA PHE A 76 4.01 -7.14 -4.17
C PHE A 76 4.07 -5.68 -4.61
N PHE A 77 2.96 -4.96 -4.59
CA PHE A 77 2.91 -3.52 -4.89
C PHE A 77 3.77 -2.71 -3.93
N VAL A 78 3.67 -2.97 -2.61
CA VAL A 78 4.47 -2.29 -1.59
C VAL A 78 5.94 -2.66 -1.71
N LEU A 79 6.28 -3.94 -1.93
CA LEU A 79 7.66 -4.37 -2.17
C LEU A 79 8.26 -3.67 -3.40
N THR A 80 7.49 -3.55 -4.49
CA THR A 80 7.91 -2.83 -5.71
C THR A 80 8.14 -1.34 -5.44
N HIS A 81 7.31 -0.70 -4.58
CA HIS A 81 7.49 0.68 -4.15
C HIS A 81 8.83 0.87 -3.42
N GLU A 82 9.15 0.00 -2.47
CA GLU A 82 10.38 0.07 -1.69
C GLU A 82 11.63 -0.26 -2.54
N LEU A 83 11.51 -1.21 -3.47
CA LEU A 83 12.55 -1.50 -4.44
C LEU A 83 12.80 -0.33 -5.40
N ALA A 84 11.76 0.40 -5.78
CA ALA A 84 11.91 1.59 -6.59
C ALA A 84 12.73 2.68 -5.89
N HIS A 85 12.64 2.79 -4.55
CA HIS A 85 13.52 3.66 -3.77
C HIS A 85 14.99 3.24 -3.89
N LEU A 86 15.27 1.93 -3.73
CA LEU A 86 16.60 1.39 -3.85
C LEU A 86 17.19 1.66 -5.26
N ILE A 87 16.47 1.23 -6.30
CA ILE A 87 16.94 1.33 -7.69
C ILE A 87 17.13 2.79 -8.10
N ALA A 88 16.20 3.68 -7.73
CA ALA A 88 16.34 5.11 -8.01
C ALA A 88 17.54 5.71 -7.26
N PHE A 89 17.73 5.34 -5.98
CA PHE A 89 18.88 5.80 -5.21
C PHE A 89 20.21 5.37 -5.83
N GLU A 90 20.37 4.10 -6.20
CA GLU A 90 21.62 3.58 -6.74
C GLU A 90 21.90 4.13 -8.15
N ASN A 91 20.88 4.37 -8.97
CA ASN A 91 21.03 4.93 -10.32
C ASN A 91 21.31 6.44 -10.32
N TYR A 92 20.75 7.21 -9.37
CA TYR A 92 20.76 8.68 -9.41
C TYR A 92 21.45 9.32 -8.19
N SER A 93 21.90 8.52 -7.22
CA SER A 93 22.55 8.93 -5.98
C SER A 93 21.65 9.67 -4.96
N PHE A 94 22.28 10.12 -3.85
CA PHE A 94 21.60 10.78 -2.72
C PHE A 94 21.02 12.18 -3.02
N ARG A 95 21.23 12.72 -4.22
CA ARG A 95 20.77 14.07 -4.59
C ARG A 95 19.32 14.11 -5.09
N ILE A 96 18.65 12.96 -5.14
CA ILE A 96 17.25 12.88 -5.57
C ILE A 96 16.29 13.05 -4.38
N SER A 97 15.11 13.60 -4.65
CA SER A 97 14.01 13.57 -3.69
C SER A 97 13.47 12.15 -3.51
N ALA A 98 13.15 11.75 -2.28
CA ALA A 98 12.68 10.39 -1.97
C ALA A 98 11.51 9.92 -2.86
N HIS A 99 10.61 10.83 -3.24
CA HIS A 99 9.48 10.54 -4.16
C HIS A 99 9.46 11.52 -5.32
N GLY A 100 10.67 11.95 -5.77
CA GLY A 100 10.88 12.82 -6.91
C GLY A 100 10.62 12.14 -8.26
N LYS A 101 11.03 12.82 -9.33
CA LYS A 101 10.83 12.35 -10.71
C LYS A 101 11.49 10.99 -10.93
N GLU A 102 12.71 10.82 -10.45
CA GLU A 102 13.53 9.62 -10.64
C GLU A 102 12.88 8.38 -10.01
N TRP A 103 12.41 8.52 -8.77
CA TRP A 103 11.66 7.46 -8.11
C TRP A 103 10.34 7.17 -8.83
N LYS A 104 9.58 8.20 -9.23
CA LYS A 104 8.30 8.01 -9.95
C LYS A 104 8.49 7.28 -11.27
N ASP A 105 9.51 7.63 -12.03
CA ASP A 105 9.81 7.01 -13.31
C ASP A 105 10.28 5.56 -13.14
N THR A 106 11.10 5.29 -12.11
CA THR A 106 11.54 3.93 -11.75
C THR A 106 10.34 3.08 -11.31
N PHE A 107 9.52 3.57 -10.38
CA PHE A 107 8.35 2.84 -9.89
C PHE A 107 7.34 2.57 -11.02
N ARG A 108 7.05 3.58 -11.86
CA ARG A 108 6.22 3.41 -13.07
C ARG A 108 6.75 2.29 -13.96
N LYS A 109 8.04 2.31 -14.27
CA LYS A 109 8.67 1.29 -15.11
C LYS A 109 8.46 -0.10 -14.53
N MET A 110 8.75 -0.30 -13.25
CA MET A 110 8.59 -1.59 -12.56
C MET A 110 7.14 -2.07 -12.55
N LEU A 111 6.15 -1.18 -12.29
CA LEU A 111 4.72 -1.52 -12.35
C LEU A 111 4.29 -1.96 -13.74
N LEU A 112 4.76 -1.30 -14.80
CA LEU A 112 4.42 -1.64 -16.18
C LEU A 112 5.09 -2.95 -16.63
N GLU A 113 6.33 -3.19 -16.24
CA GLU A 113 7.04 -4.44 -16.53
C GLU A 113 6.37 -5.66 -15.88
N SER A 114 5.82 -5.49 -14.68
CA SER A 114 5.20 -6.56 -13.90
C SER A 114 3.66 -6.52 -13.90
N ILE A 115 3.05 -5.85 -14.87
CA ILE A 115 1.60 -5.63 -14.89
C ILE A 115 0.80 -6.95 -14.90
N ASP A 116 1.34 -7.99 -15.51
CA ASP A 116 0.68 -9.30 -15.61
C ASP A 116 0.66 -10.10 -14.31
N ILE A 117 1.38 -9.64 -13.29
CA ILE A 117 1.30 -10.22 -11.93
C ILE A 117 -0.02 -9.86 -11.24
N TYR A 118 -0.61 -8.73 -11.60
CA TYR A 118 -1.86 -8.26 -11.01
C TYR A 118 -3.06 -8.93 -11.68
N SER A 119 -4.13 -9.15 -10.91
CA SER A 119 -5.40 -9.67 -11.41
C SER A 119 -6.03 -8.73 -12.44
N ASP A 120 -6.89 -9.27 -13.30
CA ASP A 120 -7.45 -8.51 -14.42
C ASP A 120 -8.30 -7.30 -13.99
N ASP A 121 -8.92 -7.37 -12.82
CA ASP A 121 -9.66 -6.27 -12.20
C ASP A 121 -8.75 -5.22 -11.56
N LEU A 122 -7.57 -5.60 -11.07
CA LEU A 122 -6.59 -4.68 -10.48
C LEU A 122 -5.70 -4.01 -11.55
N LYS A 123 -5.41 -4.67 -12.67
CA LYS A 123 -4.57 -4.12 -13.76
C LYS A 123 -4.97 -2.70 -14.18
N PRO A 124 -6.25 -2.38 -14.48
CA PRO A 124 -6.65 -1.03 -14.87
C PRO A 124 -6.32 0.02 -13.80
N ILE A 125 -6.47 -0.34 -12.52
CA ILE A 125 -6.19 0.53 -11.38
C ILE A 125 -4.68 0.80 -11.28
N ILE A 126 -3.84 -0.25 -11.40
CA ILE A 126 -2.38 -0.13 -11.42
C ILE A 126 -1.92 0.72 -12.62
N LEU A 127 -2.45 0.49 -13.82
CA LEU A 127 -2.12 1.27 -15.02
C LEU A 127 -2.50 2.75 -14.85
N ASN A 128 -3.64 3.04 -14.23
CA ASN A 128 -4.04 4.42 -13.95
C ASN A 128 -3.14 5.06 -12.90
N PHE A 129 -2.80 4.34 -11.84
CA PHE A 129 -1.86 4.79 -10.81
C PHE A 129 -0.46 5.06 -11.38
N ALA A 130 0.02 4.19 -12.27
CA ALA A 130 1.34 4.30 -12.90
C ALA A 130 1.51 5.56 -13.78
N LYS A 131 0.42 6.20 -14.24
CA LYS A 131 0.51 7.49 -14.96
C LYS A 131 1.12 8.61 -14.10
N ASN A 132 0.86 8.59 -12.80
CA ASN A 132 1.44 9.53 -11.83
C ASN A 132 1.56 8.88 -10.44
N PRO A 133 2.60 8.06 -10.21
CA PRO A 133 2.80 7.37 -8.95
C PRO A 133 2.84 8.34 -7.77
N LYS A 134 2.17 7.97 -6.69
CA LYS A 134 2.09 8.76 -5.46
C LYS A 134 2.88 8.07 -4.35
N ALA A 135 3.56 8.88 -3.54
CA ALA A 135 4.31 8.40 -2.38
C ALA A 135 3.44 7.66 -1.36
N ASN A 136 2.26 8.19 -1.13
CA ASN A 136 1.30 7.61 -0.21
C ASN A 136 0.22 6.84 -0.98
N PHE A 137 0.18 5.53 -0.79
CA PHE A 137 -0.86 4.64 -1.29
C PHE A 137 -2.28 5.16 -0.98
N MET A 138 -2.50 5.66 0.25
CA MET A 138 -3.80 6.22 0.67
C MET A 138 -4.22 7.47 -0.11
N ALA A 139 -3.33 8.04 -0.93
CA ALA A 139 -3.66 9.14 -1.84
C ALA A 139 -4.24 8.65 -3.17
N SER A 140 -4.42 7.35 -3.37
CA SER A 140 -5.07 6.72 -4.53
C SER A 140 -6.40 6.07 -4.12
N PRO A 141 -7.54 6.75 -4.32
CA PRO A 141 -8.84 6.23 -3.90
C PRO A 141 -9.19 4.87 -4.50
N GLU A 142 -8.83 4.62 -5.76
CA GLU A 142 -9.11 3.37 -6.46
C GLU A 142 -8.37 2.19 -5.81
N LEU A 143 -7.06 2.35 -5.50
CA LEU A 143 -6.29 1.33 -4.80
C LEU A 143 -6.80 1.09 -3.38
N VAL A 144 -7.17 2.18 -2.68
CA VAL A 144 -7.71 2.06 -1.31
C VAL A 144 -9.02 1.28 -1.31
N ARG A 145 -9.94 1.57 -2.25
CA ARG A 145 -11.20 0.82 -2.37
C ARG A 145 -10.94 -0.65 -2.69
N TYR A 146 -10.06 -0.91 -3.65
CA TYR A 146 -9.77 -2.28 -4.08
C TYR A 146 -9.30 -3.16 -2.91
N PHE A 147 -8.27 -2.73 -2.19
CA PHE A 147 -7.65 -3.52 -1.13
C PHE A 147 -8.39 -3.49 0.21
N HIS A 148 -9.44 -2.67 0.37
CA HIS A 148 -10.23 -2.62 1.60
C HIS A 148 -11.60 -3.29 1.50
N ILE A 149 -12.04 -3.62 0.29
CA ILE A 149 -13.34 -4.31 0.08
C ILE A 149 -13.27 -5.78 0.50
N GLU A 150 -12.07 -6.37 0.59
CA GLU A 150 -11.87 -7.81 0.78
C GLU A 150 -11.62 -8.25 2.22
N ASP A 151 -11.82 -7.41 3.23
CA ASP A 151 -11.74 -7.83 4.63
C ASP A 151 -13.16 -7.97 5.21
N PRO A 152 -13.79 -9.15 5.11
CA PRO A 152 -15.14 -9.38 5.61
C PRO A 152 -15.24 -9.32 7.15
N ASP A 153 -14.10 -9.38 7.86
CA ASP A 153 -14.01 -9.30 9.32
C ASP A 153 -13.71 -7.86 9.81
N ASP A 154 -13.68 -6.86 8.93
CA ASP A 154 -13.43 -5.47 9.29
C ASP A 154 -14.79 -4.77 9.57
N ASP A 155 -15.14 -4.54 10.82
CA ASP A 155 -16.32 -3.77 11.24
C ASP A 155 -16.33 -2.32 10.72
N PHE A 156 -15.27 -1.93 10.02
CA PHE A 156 -15.12 -0.60 9.44
C PHE A 156 -15.63 -0.56 7.99
N VAL A 157 -16.42 0.47 7.72
CA VAL A 157 -16.87 0.81 6.36
C VAL A 157 -16.32 2.17 5.94
N PHE A 158 -16.27 2.45 4.64
CA PHE A 158 -16.02 3.81 4.20
C PHE A 158 -17.26 4.67 4.37
N ILE A 159 -17.10 5.90 4.85
CA ILE A 159 -18.25 6.81 5.05
C ILE A 159 -19.04 7.01 3.76
N GLU A 160 -18.44 6.85 2.58
CA GLU A 160 -19.13 6.95 1.29
C GLU A 160 -20.15 5.83 1.03
N THR A 161 -20.09 4.73 1.78
CA THR A 161 -21.06 3.61 1.69
C THR A 161 -22.27 3.84 2.61
N LEU A 162 -22.21 4.84 3.50
CA LEU A 162 -23.28 5.24 4.38
C LEU A 162 -24.19 6.26 3.69
N THR A 163 -25.42 6.36 4.17
CA THR A 163 -26.45 7.28 3.69
C THR A 163 -26.59 8.50 4.60
N ILE A 164 -27.27 9.54 4.09
CA ILE A 164 -27.63 10.73 4.91
C ILE A 164 -28.51 10.27 6.07
N ASN A 165 -28.25 10.78 7.26
CA ASN A 165 -28.82 10.46 8.56
C ASN A 165 -28.30 9.17 9.20
N ASP A 166 -27.43 8.39 8.57
CA ASP A 166 -26.77 7.27 9.26
C ASP A 166 -25.85 7.79 10.36
N ASP A 167 -25.83 7.04 11.46
CA ASP A 167 -24.94 7.25 12.60
C ASP A 167 -23.74 6.30 12.47
N PHE A 168 -22.57 6.78 12.92
CA PHE A 168 -21.34 5.99 12.89
C PHE A 168 -20.40 6.39 14.02
N HIS A 169 -19.48 5.51 14.40
CA HIS A 169 -18.37 5.82 15.31
C HIS A 169 -17.08 6.15 14.53
N TYR A 170 -16.37 7.14 15.03
CA TYR A 170 -15.04 7.48 14.54
C TYR A 170 -14.18 7.98 15.69
N LYS A 171 -13.07 7.25 15.96
CA LYS A 171 -12.11 7.57 17.04
C LYS A 171 -12.76 7.71 18.43
N GLY A 172 -13.75 6.87 18.73
CA GLY A 172 -14.43 6.85 20.01
C GLY A 172 -15.61 7.83 20.16
N ASP A 173 -15.82 8.71 19.19
CA ASP A 173 -16.97 9.63 19.17
C ASP A 173 -18.03 9.15 18.18
N GLN A 174 -19.31 9.49 18.46
CA GLN A 174 -20.45 9.21 17.60
C GLN A 174 -20.80 10.42 16.73
N TYR A 175 -21.06 10.15 15.46
CA TYR A 175 -21.38 11.17 14.45
C TYR A 175 -22.62 10.77 13.67
N LYS A 176 -23.31 11.77 13.11
CA LYS A 176 -24.40 11.61 12.14
C LYS A 176 -24.07 12.31 10.83
N ILE A 177 -24.35 11.67 9.69
CA ILE A 177 -24.20 12.28 8.37
C ILE A 177 -25.34 13.26 8.13
N LEU A 178 -25.02 14.55 7.88
CA LEU A 178 -26.00 15.57 7.57
C LEU A 178 -26.23 15.75 6.08
N GLU A 179 -25.15 15.83 5.32
CA GLU A 179 -25.20 16.03 3.87
C GLU A 179 -23.91 15.56 3.17
N LYS A 180 -24.04 15.21 1.89
CA LYS A 180 -22.90 14.97 1.00
C LYS A 180 -22.59 16.24 0.23
N LYS A 181 -21.43 16.86 0.51
CA LYS A 181 -20.85 17.94 -0.29
C LYS A 181 -20.07 17.36 -1.47
N LYS A 182 -19.68 18.20 -2.47
CA LYS A 182 -19.02 17.74 -3.72
C LYS A 182 -17.96 16.64 -3.53
N LYS A 183 -17.10 16.76 -2.53
CA LYS A 183 -15.99 15.82 -2.27
C LYS A 183 -15.88 15.37 -0.81
N LEU A 184 -16.81 15.76 0.05
CA LEU A 184 -16.74 15.53 1.49
C LEU A 184 -18.14 15.22 2.05
N TYR A 185 -18.18 14.63 3.23
CA TYR A 185 -19.40 14.42 4.00
C TYR A 185 -19.41 15.37 5.19
N LEU A 186 -20.45 16.19 5.31
CA LEU A 186 -20.66 17.01 6.49
C LEU A 186 -21.38 16.16 7.54
N CYS A 187 -20.75 16.04 8.70
CA CYS A 187 -21.25 15.24 9.82
C CYS A 187 -21.29 16.10 11.07
N VAL A 188 -22.19 15.77 11.99
CA VAL A 188 -22.27 16.39 13.31
C VAL A 188 -21.83 15.37 14.36
N ASN A 189 -20.96 15.78 15.27
CA ASN A 189 -20.62 15.01 16.47
C ASN A 189 -21.82 15.11 17.45
N LEU A 190 -22.36 13.95 17.86
CA LEU A 190 -23.58 13.91 18.66
C LEU A 190 -23.37 14.34 20.12
N ALA A 191 -22.13 14.24 20.62
CA ALA A 191 -21.83 14.64 22.00
C ALA A 191 -21.70 16.17 22.18
N ASN A 192 -21.17 16.89 21.16
CA ASN A 192 -20.84 18.32 21.30
C ASN A 192 -21.48 19.21 20.24
N SER A 193 -22.29 18.65 19.34
CA SER A 193 -22.99 19.33 18.23
C SER A 193 -22.08 20.06 17.22
N LYS A 194 -20.76 19.85 17.26
CA LYS A 194 -19.82 20.43 16.32
C LYS A 194 -19.89 19.71 14.98
N LYS A 195 -19.72 20.47 13.91
CA LYS A 195 -19.73 19.96 12.54
C LYS A 195 -18.31 19.66 12.04
N TYR A 196 -18.16 18.54 11.36
CA TYR A 196 -16.90 18.03 10.82
C TYR A 196 -17.07 17.63 9.35
N LEU A 197 -15.98 17.72 8.59
CA LEU A 197 -15.94 17.28 7.21
C LEU A 197 -15.11 16.02 7.08
N PHE A 198 -15.71 14.93 6.62
CA PHE A 198 -15.07 13.66 6.40
C PHE A 198 -14.77 13.45 4.92
N ARG A 199 -13.64 12.80 4.63
CA ARG A 199 -13.32 12.35 3.27
C ARG A 199 -14.12 11.09 2.94
N PRO A 200 -14.48 10.82 1.66
CA PRO A 200 -15.26 9.63 1.27
C PRO A 200 -14.69 8.31 1.78
N LEU A 201 -13.36 8.18 1.78
CA LEU A 201 -12.64 6.99 2.22
C LEU A 201 -12.20 7.06 3.70
N ALA A 202 -12.88 7.84 4.53
CA ALA A 202 -12.69 7.74 5.99
C ALA A 202 -13.30 6.42 6.45
N LYS A 203 -12.48 5.57 7.09
CA LYS A 203 -12.93 4.33 7.75
C LYS A 203 -13.68 4.70 9.03
N VAL A 204 -14.89 4.21 9.15
CA VAL A 204 -15.80 4.47 10.28
C VAL A 204 -16.49 3.16 10.65
N GLU A 205 -16.87 3.00 11.93
CA GLU A 205 -17.66 1.86 12.39
C GLU A 205 -19.14 2.20 12.17
N LYS A 206 -19.83 1.38 11.37
CA LYS A 206 -21.27 1.53 11.17
C LYS A 206 -22.00 1.13 12.44
N LEU A 207 -22.89 1.98 12.92
CA LEU A 207 -23.84 1.59 13.94
C LEU A 207 -24.98 0.79 13.28
N GLU A 208 -25.08 -0.49 13.62
CA GLU A 208 -26.29 -1.25 13.29
C GLU A 208 -27.47 -0.63 14.04
N ILE A 209 -28.46 -0.16 13.29
CA ILE A 209 -29.75 0.19 13.88
C ILE A 209 -30.36 -1.15 14.33
N ASN A 210 -30.25 -1.47 15.61
CA ASN A 210 -31.10 -2.52 16.19
C ASN A 210 -32.52 -2.06 15.99
N GLU A 211 -33.18 -2.55 14.95
CA GLU A 211 -34.61 -2.52 14.84
C GLU A 211 -35.18 -3.41 15.97
N GLN A 212 -35.21 -2.87 17.17
CA GLN A 212 -36.07 -3.38 18.24
C GLN A 212 -37.29 -2.49 18.30
N GLN A 213 -38.34 -3.01 17.62
CA GLN A 213 -39.77 -2.75 17.74
C GLN A 213 -40.25 -1.37 17.36
#